data_d354c01a6785a005ec470c5a9a712079
#
_entry.id   d354c01a6785a005ec470c5a9a712079
#
_cell.length_a   1.000
_cell.length_b   1.000
_cell.length_c   1.000
_cell.angle_alpha   90.00
_cell.angle_beta   90.00
_cell.angle_gamma   90.00
#
_symmetry.space_group_name_H-M   'P 1'
#
loop_
_entity.id
_entity.type
_entity.pdbx_description
1 polymer ?
#
loop_
_entity_poly.entity_id
_entity_poly.type
_entity_poly.pdbx_seq_one_letter_code
_entity_poly.pdbx_strand_id
1 'polypeptide(L)'
;GMLSILHIGNGALPAFTMGGVILSILSARYAGKGDGWKLRNGLTVAVLLLLVGIGTHHFWIVAKMGGTPPWVFYVTAISVGLYTLLSYLVSHQVTGWFNLIRPAGTATLTTYLVPYVFYGFADVTGVVLPDWFTHGFMGLVNCLCFAFVVIGVTWVMEKLHVKLKI
;
A
#
# COMPACT_ATOMS: atom_id res chain seq x y z
N GLY A 1 25.73 -19.01 -7.84
CA GLY A 1 26.00 -18.25 -8.94
C GLY A 1 26.34 -16.79 -8.67
N MET A 2 26.85 -16.13 -9.64
CA MET A 2 27.40 -14.75 -9.62
C MET A 2 26.40 -13.62 -9.30
N LEU A 3 25.10 -13.91 -9.26
CA LEU A 3 24.03 -12.93 -8.99
C LEU A 3 23.64 -12.79 -7.50
N SER A 4 24.21 -13.60 -6.61
CA SER A 4 23.95 -13.51 -5.17
C SER A 4 24.74 -12.39 -4.46
N ILE A 5 25.61 -11.68 -5.19
CA ILE A 5 26.49 -10.65 -4.62
C ILE A 5 25.79 -9.28 -4.55
N LEU A 6 24.71 -9.07 -5.32
CA LEU A 6 23.90 -7.86 -5.22
C LEU A 6 22.82 -8.03 -4.15
N HIS A 7 23.21 -7.98 -2.89
CA HIS A 7 22.30 -7.81 -1.77
C HIS A 7 21.65 -6.41 -1.82
N ILE A 8 20.66 -6.23 -2.70
CA ILE A 8 19.89 -4.98 -2.82
C ILE A 8 18.82 -4.88 -1.71
N GLY A 9 18.80 -5.82 -0.78
CA GLY A 9 17.80 -5.87 0.28
C GLY A 9 17.65 -4.58 1.10
N ASN A 10 18.73 -3.81 1.24
CA ASN A 10 18.71 -2.52 1.93
C ASN A 10 18.34 -1.34 1.01
N GLY A 11 18.27 -1.53 -0.30
CA GLY A 11 17.97 -0.47 -1.27
C GLY A 11 16.48 -0.22 -1.52
N ALA A 12 15.61 -1.17 -1.15
CA ALA A 12 14.17 -1.07 -1.43
C ALA A 12 13.49 0.08 -0.68
N LEU A 13 13.78 0.26 0.62
CA LEU A 13 13.21 1.35 1.42
C LEU A 13 13.64 2.73 0.92
N PRO A 14 14.92 3.04 0.69
CA PRO A 14 15.34 4.28 0.05
C PRO A 14 14.70 4.49 -1.33
N ALA A 15 14.57 3.44 -2.16
CA ALA A 15 13.93 3.54 -3.46
C ALA A 15 12.46 3.96 -3.36
N PHE A 16 11.68 3.42 -2.42
CA PHE A 16 10.31 3.85 -2.18
C PHE A 16 10.22 5.28 -1.67
N THR A 17 11.10 5.66 -0.75
CA THR A 17 11.15 7.04 -0.22
C THR A 17 11.44 8.03 -1.34
N MET A 18 12.46 7.78 -2.16
CA MET A 18 12.80 8.63 -3.30
C MET A 18 11.68 8.65 -4.34
N GLY A 19 11.06 7.51 -4.63
CA GLY A 19 9.90 7.43 -5.51
C GLY A 19 8.73 8.30 -5.02
N GLY A 20 8.44 8.27 -3.72
CA GLY A 20 7.42 9.12 -3.10
C GLY A 20 7.75 10.60 -3.18
N VAL A 21 9.00 10.99 -2.92
CA VAL A 21 9.47 12.38 -3.07
C VAL A 21 9.34 12.85 -4.51
N ILE A 22 9.79 12.07 -5.49
CA ILE A 22 9.66 12.39 -6.91
C ILE A 22 8.19 12.57 -7.30
N LEU A 23 7.32 11.65 -6.90
CA LEU A 23 5.89 11.73 -7.17
C LEU A 23 5.26 12.99 -6.57
N SER A 24 5.64 13.35 -5.34
CA SER A 24 5.18 14.56 -4.67
C SER A 24 5.61 15.83 -5.40
N ILE A 25 6.90 15.92 -5.78
CA ILE A 25 7.44 17.07 -6.55
C ILE A 25 6.75 17.19 -7.91
N LEU A 26 6.57 16.08 -8.63
CA LEU A 26 5.89 16.08 -9.91
C LEU A 26 4.42 16.51 -9.76
N SER A 27 3.73 16.01 -8.74
CA SER A 27 2.34 16.39 -8.45
C SER A 27 2.20 17.88 -8.16
N ALA A 28 3.12 18.45 -7.37
CA ALA A 28 3.16 19.88 -7.08
C ALA A 28 3.48 20.71 -8.34
N ARG A 29 4.48 20.28 -9.12
CA ARG A 29 4.90 20.98 -10.35
C ARG A 29 3.81 21.04 -11.42
N TYR A 30 3.02 19.97 -11.51
CA TYR A 30 1.94 19.85 -12.50
C TYR A 30 0.55 20.10 -11.90
N ALA A 31 0.46 20.71 -10.73
CA ALA A 31 -0.81 21.02 -10.08
C ALA A 31 -1.78 21.83 -10.96
N GLY A 32 -1.25 22.77 -11.77
CA GLY A 32 -2.04 23.59 -12.69
C GLY A 32 -2.47 22.92 -14.00
N LYS A 33 -2.07 21.66 -14.26
CA LYS A 33 -2.52 20.92 -15.44
C LYS A 33 -3.92 20.34 -15.22
N GLY A 34 -4.65 20.14 -16.32
CA GLY A 34 -6.00 19.54 -16.26
C GLY A 34 -5.98 18.10 -15.73
N ASP A 35 -7.07 17.69 -15.06
CA ASP A 35 -7.13 16.40 -14.36
C ASP A 35 -7.01 15.20 -15.30
N GLY A 36 -7.56 15.30 -16.53
CA GLY A 36 -7.38 14.26 -17.55
C GLY A 36 -5.93 14.10 -17.99
N TRP A 37 -5.15 15.19 -18.04
CA TRP A 37 -3.72 15.15 -18.34
C TRP A 37 -2.95 14.44 -17.21
N LYS A 38 -3.25 14.77 -15.95
CA LYS A 38 -2.66 14.14 -14.77
C LYS A 38 -2.94 12.64 -14.73
N LEU A 39 -4.21 12.26 -14.97
CA LEU A 39 -4.63 10.87 -15.02
C LEU A 39 -3.87 10.09 -16.08
N ARG A 40 -3.86 10.59 -17.33
CA ARG A 40 -3.18 9.92 -18.43
C ARG A 40 -1.70 9.72 -18.16
N ASN A 41 -1.00 10.78 -17.75
CA ASN A 41 0.45 10.70 -17.53
C ASN A 41 0.79 9.85 -16.30
N GLY A 42 0.03 9.95 -15.23
CA GLY A 42 0.22 9.10 -14.05
C GLY A 42 0.02 7.62 -14.35
N LEU A 43 -1.04 7.28 -15.11
CA LEU A 43 -1.26 5.89 -15.56
C LEU A 43 -0.16 5.43 -16.53
N THR A 44 0.32 6.31 -17.42
CA THR A 44 1.44 5.97 -18.31
C THR A 44 2.69 5.63 -17.51
N VAL A 45 3.04 6.42 -16.48
CA VAL A 45 4.17 6.12 -15.60
C VAL A 45 3.96 4.79 -14.85
N ALA A 46 2.75 4.53 -14.34
CA ALA A 46 2.43 3.28 -13.68
C ALA A 46 2.61 2.07 -14.62
N VAL A 47 2.14 2.17 -15.87
CA VAL A 47 2.29 1.12 -16.87
C VAL A 47 3.77 0.91 -17.24
N LEU A 48 4.55 1.98 -17.42
CA LEU A 48 5.98 1.87 -17.70
C LEU A 48 6.73 1.18 -16.56
N LEU A 49 6.44 1.54 -15.30
CA LEU A 49 7.02 0.87 -14.13
C LEU A 49 6.63 -0.60 -14.07
N LEU A 50 5.38 -0.94 -14.41
CA LEU A 50 4.90 -2.30 -14.47
C LEU A 50 5.64 -3.12 -15.53
N LEU A 51 5.85 -2.54 -16.73
CA LEU A 51 6.62 -3.20 -17.80
C LEU A 51 8.08 -3.42 -17.40
N VAL A 52 8.71 -2.46 -16.73
CA VAL A 52 10.07 -2.63 -16.18
C VAL A 52 10.07 -3.72 -15.11
N GLY A 53 9.03 -3.79 -14.27
CA GLY A 53 8.84 -4.86 -13.28
C GLY A 53 8.76 -6.25 -13.93
N ILE A 54 8.00 -6.38 -15.02
CA ILE A 54 7.89 -7.62 -15.80
C ILE A 54 9.25 -7.98 -16.43
N GLY A 55 9.96 -7.01 -17.00
CA GLY A 55 11.29 -7.22 -17.57
C GLY A 55 12.31 -7.68 -16.53
N THR A 56 12.32 -7.06 -15.35
CA THR A 56 13.22 -7.45 -14.26
C THR A 56 12.84 -8.77 -13.61
N HIS A 57 11.56 -9.16 -13.66
CA HIS A 57 11.10 -10.47 -13.16
C HIS A 57 11.75 -11.65 -13.92
N HIS A 58 12.19 -11.44 -15.14
CA HIS A 58 12.92 -12.46 -15.92
C HIS A 58 14.29 -12.82 -15.31
N PHE A 59 14.89 -11.87 -14.58
CA PHE A 59 16.22 -12.03 -13.98
C PHE A 59 16.18 -12.31 -12.48
N TRP A 60 15.13 -11.87 -11.76
CA TRP A 60 15.01 -11.97 -10.31
C TRP A 60 13.63 -12.48 -9.90
N ILE A 61 13.60 -13.29 -8.86
CA ILE A 61 12.35 -13.73 -8.22
C ILE A 61 11.70 -12.53 -7.50
N VAL A 62 10.38 -12.42 -7.55
CA VAL A 62 9.62 -11.43 -6.79
C VAL A 62 9.65 -11.80 -5.31
N ALA A 63 10.39 -11.08 -4.49
CA ALA A 63 10.51 -11.35 -3.07
C ALA A 63 10.48 -10.04 -2.25
N LYS A 64 9.48 -9.92 -1.37
CA LYS A 64 9.34 -8.80 -0.44
C LYS A 64 10.51 -8.76 0.55
N MET A 65 10.84 -9.90 1.16
CA MET A 65 11.88 -9.99 2.19
C MET A 65 13.28 -9.69 1.64
N GLY A 66 13.51 -9.99 0.37
CA GLY A 66 14.78 -9.68 -0.31
C GLY A 66 14.82 -8.29 -0.96
N GLY A 67 13.71 -7.54 -0.95
CA GLY A 67 13.64 -6.22 -1.57
C GLY A 67 14.01 -6.23 -3.05
N THR A 68 13.64 -7.30 -3.77
CA THR A 68 14.08 -7.53 -5.16
C THR A 68 13.55 -6.46 -6.12
N PRO A 69 14.31 -6.11 -7.18
CA PRO A 69 13.90 -5.10 -8.15
C PRO A 69 12.48 -5.28 -8.69
N PRO A 70 12.05 -6.47 -9.17
CA PRO A 70 10.70 -6.63 -9.69
C PRO A 70 9.63 -6.34 -8.62
N TRP A 71 9.86 -6.72 -7.37
CA TRP A 71 8.94 -6.40 -6.29
C TRP A 71 8.81 -4.88 -6.08
N VAL A 72 9.93 -4.16 -6.10
CA VAL A 72 9.95 -2.69 -5.96
C VAL A 72 9.17 -2.04 -7.10
N PHE A 73 9.42 -2.46 -8.35
CA PHE A 73 8.73 -1.88 -9.50
C PHE A 73 7.22 -2.18 -9.50
N TYR A 74 6.80 -3.40 -9.16
CA TYR A 74 5.38 -3.74 -9.08
C TYR A 74 4.66 -2.93 -8.01
N VAL A 75 5.23 -2.85 -6.80
CA VAL A 75 4.61 -2.08 -5.71
C VAL A 75 4.55 -0.60 -6.05
N THR A 76 5.62 -0.03 -6.64
CA THR A 76 5.65 1.37 -7.05
C THR A 76 4.63 1.64 -8.16
N ALA A 77 4.53 0.76 -9.16
CA ALA A 77 3.56 0.88 -10.25
C ALA A 77 2.11 0.91 -9.72
N ILE A 78 1.77 -0.02 -8.84
CA ILE A 78 0.45 -0.08 -8.20
C ILE A 78 0.20 1.19 -7.37
N SER A 79 1.18 1.63 -6.58
CA SER A 79 1.06 2.82 -5.73
C SER A 79 0.84 4.08 -6.55
N VAL A 80 1.60 4.28 -7.64
CA VAL A 80 1.44 5.43 -8.55
C VAL A 80 0.09 5.39 -9.25
N GLY A 81 -0.33 4.21 -9.71
CA GLY A 81 -1.63 4.02 -10.35
C GLY A 81 -2.79 4.35 -9.41
N LEU A 82 -2.76 3.82 -8.19
CA LEU A 82 -3.78 4.10 -7.17
C LEU A 82 -3.78 5.58 -6.77
N TYR A 83 -2.61 6.18 -6.51
CA TYR A 83 -2.51 7.60 -6.20
C TYR A 83 -3.13 8.48 -7.29
N THR A 84 -2.81 8.18 -8.55
CA THR A 84 -3.32 8.92 -9.70
C THR A 84 -4.85 8.79 -9.82
N LEU A 85 -5.36 7.55 -9.66
CA LEU A 85 -6.80 7.28 -9.72
C LEU A 85 -7.54 7.99 -8.57
N LEU A 86 -7.04 7.87 -7.34
CA LEU A 86 -7.64 8.52 -6.18
C LEU A 86 -7.64 10.04 -6.30
N SER A 87 -6.53 10.62 -6.78
CA SER A 87 -6.42 12.07 -7.03
C SER A 87 -7.45 12.53 -8.06
N TYR A 88 -7.68 11.75 -9.11
CA TYR A 88 -8.70 12.04 -10.10
C TYR A 88 -10.12 11.95 -9.54
N LEU A 89 -10.43 10.93 -8.73
CA LEU A 89 -11.73 10.79 -8.07
C LEU A 89 -12.03 11.94 -7.11
N VAL A 90 -11.02 12.37 -6.35
CA VAL A 90 -11.14 13.50 -5.43
C VAL A 90 -11.38 14.81 -6.19
N SER A 91 -10.69 15.05 -7.31
CA SER A 91 -10.89 16.25 -8.12
C SER A 91 -12.31 16.32 -8.72
N HIS A 92 -12.93 15.18 -8.98
CA HIS A 92 -14.31 15.07 -9.44
C HIS A 92 -15.36 14.98 -8.32
N GLN A 93 -14.99 15.32 -7.08
CA GLN A 93 -15.88 15.32 -5.90
C GLN A 93 -16.50 13.95 -5.58
N VAL A 94 -15.94 12.85 -6.08
CA VAL A 94 -16.38 11.49 -5.74
C VAL A 94 -15.73 11.08 -4.42
N THR A 95 -16.22 11.62 -3.31
CA THR A 95 -15.60 11.48 -1.98
C THR A 95 -16.44 10.68 -0.97
N GLY A 96 -17.66 10.28 -1.34
CA GLY A 96 -18.58 9.60 -0.41
C GLY A 96 -18.04 8.32 0.20
N TRP A 97 -17.29 7.52 -0.56
CA TRP A 97 -16.62 6.30 -0.10
C TRP A 97 -15.44 6.56 0.84
N PHE A 98 -14.86 7.76 0.77
CA PHE A 98 -13.72 8.15 1.60
C PHE A 98 -14.05 8.18 3.09
N ASN A 99 -15.30 8.47 3.45
CA ASN A 99 -15.75 8.50 4.84
C ASN A 99 -15.57 7.15 5.53
N LEU A 100 -15.67 6.03 4.78
CA LEU A 100 -15.48 4.68 5.31
C LEU A 100 -14.02 4.42 5.71
N ILE A 101 -13.05 4.89 4.92
CA ILE A 101 -11.62 4.67 5.15
C ILE A 101 -10.92 5.83 5.87
N ARG A 102 -11.63 6.95 6.07
CA ARG A 102 -11.12 8.15 6.73
C ARG A 102 -10.43 7.87 8.07
N PRO A 103 -10.96 7.01 8.97
CA PRO A 103 -10.30 6.72 10.25
C PRO A 103 -8.89 6.14 10.07
N ALA A 104 -8.67 5.32 9.04
CA ALA A 104 -7.34 4.77 8.74
C ALA A 104 -6.34 5.84 8.32
N GLY A 105 -6.80 6.91 7.63
CA GLY A 105 -5.96 8.04 7.23
C GLY A 105 -5.69 9.03 8.36
N THR A 106 -6.67 9.29 9.23
CA THR A 106 -6.57 10.28 10.32
C THR A 106 -5.88 9.75 11.57
N ALA A 107 -5.94 8.45 11.80
CA ALA A 107 -5.33 7.75 12.94
C ALA A 107 -4.39 6.62 12.46
N THR A 108 -3.48 6.94 11.54
CA THR A 108 -2.64 5.96 10.84
C THR A 108 -1.83 5.09 11.79
N LEU A 109 -1.22 5.67 12.83
CA LEU A 109 -0.45 4.93 13.82
C LEU A 109 -1.33 3.95 14.60
N THR A 110 -2.51 4.38 15.04
CA THR A 110 -3.48 3.53 15.73
C THR A 110 -3.91 2.38 14.82
N THR A 111 -4.27 2.68 13.56
CA THR A 111 -4.65 1.66 12.58
C THR A 111 -3.53 0.64 12.32
N TYR A 112 -2.27 1.09 12.33
CA TYR A 112 -1.11 0.22 12.16
C TYR A 112 -0.87 -0.69 13.38
N LEU A 113 -1.13 -0.21 14.60
CA LEU A 113 -0.90 -0.97 15.83
C LEU A 113 -2.03 -1.96 16.15
N VAL A 114 -3.27 -1.64 15.78
CA VAL A 114 -4.44 -2.50 16.05
C VAL A 114 -4.23 -3.96 15.58
N PRO A 115 -3.74 -4.26 14.35
CA PRO A 115 -3.48 -5.64 13.93
C PRO A 115 -2.49 -6.39 14.82
N TYR A 116 -1.46 -5.72 15.33
CA TYR A 116 -0.47 -6.35 16.22
C TYR A 116 -1.09 -6.75 17.56
N VAL A 117 -2.02 -5.95 18.08
CA VAL A 117 -2.77 -6.30 19.29
C VAL A 117 -3.64 -7.54 19.02
N PHE A 118 -4.31 -7.61 17.86
CA PHE A 118 -5.09 -8.80 17.49
C PHE A 118 -4.21 -10.04 17.31
N TYR A 119 -3.06 -9.92 16.67
CA TYR A 119 -2.13 -11.03 16.48
C TYR A 119 -1.55 -11.50 17.82
N GLY A 120 -1.15 -10.57 18.71
CA GLY A 120 -0.67 -10.92 20.04
C GLY A 120 -1.76 -11.61 20.89
N PHE A 121 -3.02 -11.17 20.80
CA PHE A 121 -4.13 -11.82 21.48
C PHE A 121 -4.41 -13.22 20.92
N ALA A 122 -4.39 -13.39 19.60
CA ALA A 122 -4.57 -14.70 18.96
C ALA A 122 -3.45 -15.67 19.34
N ASP A 123 -2.22 -15.19 19.43
CA ASP A 123 -1.05 -16.00 19.84
C ASP A 123 -1.18 -16.49 21.29
N VAL A 124 -1.56 -15.59 22.21
CA VAL A 124 -1.76 -15.93 23.63
C VAL A 124 -2.95 -16.88 23.84
N THR A 125 -4.03 -16.72 23.08
CA THR A 125 -5.23 -17.57 23.19
C THR A 125 -5.10 -18.89 22.43
N GLY A 126 -4.06 -19.07 21.63
CA GLY A 126 -3.85 -20.27 20.81
C GLY A 126 -4.89 -20.45 19.70
N VAL A 127 -5.57 -19.38 19.28
CA VAL A 127 -6.55 -19.42 18.18
C VAL A 127 -5.83 -19.59 16.87
N VAL A 128 -5.87 -20.79 16.30
CA VAL A 128 -5.34 -21.11 14.98
C VAL A 128 -6.49 -21.18 13.99
N LEU A 129 -6.45 -20.31 12.98
CA LEU A 129 -7.43 -20.36 11.88
C LEU A 129 -7.14 -21.56 10.96
N PRO A 130 -8.17 -22.25 10.46
CA PRO A 130 -8.01 -23.36 9.55
C PRO A 130 -7.29 -22.95 8.26
N ASP A 131 -6.47 -23.84 7.69
CA ASP A 131 -5.68 -23.57 6.48
C ASP A 131 -6.53 -23.14 5.28
N TRP A 132 -7.72 -23.73 5.11
CA TRP A 132 -8.63 -23.36 4.03
C TRP A 132 -9.13 -21.91 4.12
N PHE A 133 -9.11 -21.32 5.34
CA PHE A 133 -9.55 -19.95 5.60
C PHE A 133 -8.41 -18.93 5.44
N THR A 134 -7.15 -19.39 5.49
CA THR A 134 -5.95 -18.54 5.41
C THR A 134 -5.28 -18.54 4.06
N HIS A 135 -5.64 -19.49 3.17
CA HIS A 135 -4.99 -19.65 1.87
C HIS A 135 -5.94 -19.40 0.69
N GLY A 136 -5.34 -19.09 -0.46
CA GLY A 136 -6.06 -18.89 -1.72
C GLY A 136 -6.99 -17.67 -1.72
N PHE A 137 -8.07 -17.79 -2.48
CA PHE A 137 -9.08 -16.71 -2.61
C PHE A 137 -9.78 -16.41 -1.26
N MET A 138 -10.04 -17.44 -0.46
CA MET A 138 -10.66 -17.25 0.85
C MET A 138 -9.75 -16.47 1.80
N GLY A 139 -8.44 -16.70 1.75
CA GLY A 139 -7.46 -15.89 2.48
C GLY A 139 -7.49 -14.42 2.09
N LEU A 140 -7.67 -14.11 0.80
CA LEU A 140 -7.81 -12.72 0.34
C LEU A 140 -9.08 -12.07 0.91
N VAL A 141 -10.22 -12.76 0.86
CA VAL A 141 -11.49 -12.28 1.43
C VAL A 141 -11.35 -12.04 2.94
N ASN A 142 -10.72 -12.98 3.65
CA ASN A 142 -10.45 -12.85 5.09
C ASN A 142 -9.57 -11.62 5.39
N CYS A 143 -8.50 -11.38 4.62
CA CYS A 143 -7.66 -10.19 4.78
C CYS A 143 -8.44 -8.89 4.56
N LEU A 144 -9.35 -8.85 3.58
CA LEU A 144 -10.20 -7.69 3.35
C LEU A 144 -11.18 -7.47 4.49
N CYS A 145 -11.85 -8.54 4.97
CA CYS A 145 -12.75 -8.47 6.13
C CYS A 145 -11.99 -7.98 7.38
N PHE A 146 -10.80 -8.52 7.62
CA PHE A 146 -9.96 -8.10 8.74
C PHE A 146 -9.56 -6.63 8.62
N ALA A 147 -9.22 -6.14 7.42
CA ALA A 147 -8.93 -4.72 7.20
C ALA A 147 -10.12 -3.83 7.58
N PHE A 148 -11.36 -4.21 7.22
CA PHE A 148 -12.56 -3.48 7.63
C PHE A 148 -12.79 -3.51 9.14
N VAL A 149 -12.52 -4.64 9.80
CA VAL A 149 -12.57 -4.76 11.27
C VAL A 149 -11.58 -3.79 11.91
N VAL A 150 -10.34 -3.74 11.43
CA VAL A 150 -9.30 -2.82 11.91
C VAL A 150 -9.73 -1.36 11.74
N ILE A 151 -10.29 -0.99 10.58
CA ILE A 151 -10.82 0.35 10.32
C ILE A 151 -11.97 0.67 11.31
N GLY A 152 -12.87 -0.27 11.52
CA GLY A 152 -13.99 -0.12 12.46
C GLY A 152 -13.52 0.10 13.91
N VAL A 153 -12.55 -0.70 14.37
CA VAL A 153 -11.93 -0.55 15.70
C VAL A 153 -11.24 0.81 15.81
N THR A 154 -10.49 1.23 14.79
CA THR A 154 -9.83 2.53 14.76
C THR A 154 -10.85 3.67 14.83
N TRP A 155 -11.97 3.55 14.11
CA TRP A 155 -13.06 4.53 14.17
C TRP A 155 -13.66 4.65 15.58
N VAL A 156 -13.89 3.52 16.26
CA VAL A 156 -14.37 3.52 17.65
C VAL A 156 -13.34 4.17 18.58
N MET A 157 -12.06 3.83 18.45
CA MET A 157 -10.98 4.43 19.24
C MET A 157 -10.88 5.95 18.98
N GLU A 158 -11.04 6.37 17.73
CA GLU A 158 -11.06 7.79 17.39
C GLU A 158 -12.22 8.52 18.06
N LYS A 159 -13.42 7.90 18.08
CA LYS A 159 -14.61 8.45 18.75
C LYS A 159 -14.45 8.52 20.27
N LEU A 160 -13.73 7.59 20.86
CA LEU A 160 -13.38 7.55 22.29
C LEU A 160 -12.20 8.51 22.64
N HIS A 161 -11.73 9.31 21.69
CA HIS A 161 -10.56 10.21 21.84
C HIS A 161 -9.24 9.50 22.20
N VAL A 162 -9.17 8.16 22.04
CA VAL A 162 -7.95 7.37 22.23
C VAL A 162 -7.15 7.43 20.91
N LYS A 163 -6.41 8.52 20.71
CA LYS A 163 -5.49 8.66 19.56
C LYS A 163 -4.07 8.63 20.07
N LEU A 164 -3.27 7.73 19.49
CA LEU A 164 -1.82 7.81 19.62
C LEU A 164 -1.34 8.97 18.73
N LYS A 165 -0.99 10.11 19.36
CA LYS A 165 -0.30 11.21 18.71
C LYS A 165 1.20 11.03 18.92
N ILE A 166 1.94 11.11 17.83
CA ILE A 166 3.39 11.33 17.86
C ILE A 166 3.63 12.83 17.87
#